data_0772370d4b6cee35ebd5a0a8abac9740
#
_entry.id   0772370d4b6cee35ebd5a0a8abac9740
#
_cell.length_a   1.000
_cell.length_b   1.000
_cell.length_c   1.000
_cell.angle_alpha   90.00
_cell.angle_beta   90.00
_cell.angle_gamma   90.00
#
_symmetry.space_group_name_H-M   'P 1'
#
loop_
_entity.id
_entity.type
_entity.pdbx_description
1 polymer ?
#
loop_
_entity_poly.entity_id
_entity_poly.type
_entity_poly.pdbx_seq_one_letter_code
_entity_poly.pdbx_strand_id
1 'polypeptide(L)'
;WHAALAGKFMIERLARVPVEVDYGSEFRYRDPIVDKDTLTIVISQSGETADTLAAQREAKQKGSKTLAICNVVGSMITREAAGTLITHAGPEIGVASTKAFTCQLSVLVCLAIAAGRARGVLSEEDERKLVRALVEVPRLMSEALRVEPQVEALARDLAKSRDVLYLGRGTAYPLALEGALKLKEISYIHAEGYAAGELKHGPIALIDETMPVIVIAPFDRVFDKTVSNMQEVAARGGKIVLVTDPKGAKEATVQSTTTLSMPEMPSTVTPLVYAIPVQLIAYH
;
A
#
# COMPACT_ATOMS: atom_id res chain seq x y z
N TRP A 1 1.38 -4.34 7.88
CA TRP A 1 2.47 -3.38 7.88
C TRP A 1 2.42 -2.46 6.64
N HIS A 2 2.20 -2.99 5.41
CA HIS A 2 2.12 -2.18 4.18
C HIS A 2 0.94 -1.19 4.22
N ALA A 3 -0.21 -1.57 4.77
CA ALA A 3 -1.33 -0.65 4.99
C ALA A 3 -0.93 0.48 5.96
N ALA A 4 -0.23 0.15 7.06
CA ALA A 4 0.27 1.15 8.00
C ALA A 4 1.24 2.12 7.32
N LEU A 5 2.14 1.62 6.47
CA LEU A 5 3.09 2.44 5.74
C LEU A 5 2.40 3.38 4.73
N ALA A 6 1.35 2.91 4.03
CA ALA A 6 0.51 3.78 3.21
C ALA A 6 -0.23 4.83 4.07
N GLY A 7 -0.78 4.40 5.21
CA GLY A 7 -1.44 5.26 6.19
C GLY A 7 -0.53 6.35 6.73
N LYS A 8 0.76 6.06 6.95
CA LYS A 8 1.77 7.06 7.31
C LYS A 8 1.77 8.23 6.32
N PHE A 9 1.92 7.94 5.02
CA PHE A 9 1.91 8.99 4.00
C PHE A 9 0.59 9.78 3.97
N MET A 10 -0.55 9.10 4.19
CA MET A 10 -1.86 9.74 4.21
C MET A 10 -2.01 10.66 5.43
N ILE A 11 -1.69 10.21 6.63
CA ILE A 11 -1.80 10.98 7.87
C ILE A 11 -0.82 12.17 7.86
N GLU A 12 0.44 11.95 7.50
CA GLU A 12 1.43 13.02 7.42
C GLU A 12 1.02 14.10 6.42
N ARG A 13 0.44 13.70 5.28
CA ARG A 13 -0.03 14.65 4.26
C ARG A 13 -1.27 15.43 4.69
N LEU A 14 -2.29 14.75 5.24
CA LEU A 14 -3.62 15.32 5.48
C LEU A 14 -3.78 15.92 6.88
N ALA A 15 -3.14 15.31 7.88
CA ALA A 15 -3.25 15.76 9.27
C ALA A 15 -1.99 16.49 9.78
N ARG A 16 -0.87 16.45 9.05
CA ARG A 16 0.41 17.06 9.42
C ARG A 16 0.89 16.63 10.81
N VAL A 17 0.75 15.32 11.06
CA VAL A 17 1.26 14.65 12.26
C VAL A 17 2.36 13.69 11.82
N PRO A 18 3.54 13.71 12.44
CA PRO A 18 4.58 12.73 12.15
C PRO A 18 4.09 11.32 12.55
N VAL A 19 4.39 10.34 11.71
CA VAL A 19 3.98 8.95 11.91
C VAL A 19 5.19 8.04 11.79
N GLU A 20 5.38 7.18 12.76
CA GLU A 20 6.32 6.07 12.72
C GLU A 20 5.56 4.75 12.49
N VAL A 21 6.14 3.84 11.73
CA VAL A 21 5.55 2.51 11.45
C VAL A 21 6.55 1.44 11.81
N ASP A 22 6.09 0.46 12.59
CA ASP A 22 6.92 -0.62 13.07
C ASP A 22 6.23 -1.99 12.91
N TYR A 23 6.99 -3.06 12.95
CA TYR A 23 6.48 -4.41 13.12
C TYR A 23 6.12 -4.67 14.59
N GLY A 24 4.97 -5.27 14.86
CA GLY A 24 4.59 -5.61 16.23
C GLY A 24 5.61 -6.52 16.93
N SER A 25 6.25 -7.43 16.18
CA SER A 25 7.31 -8.29 16.66
C SER A 25 8.55 -7.53 17.14
N GLU A 26 8.91 -6.46 16.44
CA GLU A 26 10.06 -5.64 16.82
C GLU A 26 9.70 -4.62 17.90
N PHE A 27 8.56 -3.96 17.76
CA PHE A 27 8.07 -2.96 18.70
C PHE A 27 8.02 -3.49 20.14
N ARG A 28 7.51 -4.72 20.33
CA ARG A 28 7.33 -5.32 21.67
C ARG A 28 8.64 -5.57 22.43
N TYR A 29 9.78 -5.65 21.73
CA TYR A 29 11.06 -6.02 22.35
C TYR A 29 12.11 -4.91 22.34
N ARG A 30 11.94 -3.87 21.52
CA ARG A 30 12.94 -2.81 21.38
C ARG A 30 12.86 -1.69 22.41
N ASP A 31 12.00 -1.80 23.42
CA ASP A 31 11.74 -0.74 24.40
C ASP A 31 11.33 0.59 23.72
N PRO A 32 10.17 0.63 23.02
CA PRO A 32 9.78 1.76 22.17
C PRO A 32 9.61 3.05 22.97
N ILE A 33 9.97 4.18 22.37
CA ILE A 33 9.81 5.50 22.97
C ILE A 33 8.40 6.00 22.61
N VAL A 34 7.46 5.73 23.49
CA VAL A 34 6.07 6.22 23.41
C VAL A 34 5.60 6.65 24.78
N ASP A 35 4.68 7.58 24.84
CA ASP A 35 4.17 8.18 26.09
C ASP A 35 2.68 8.55 25.96
N LYS A 36 2.18 9.30 26.96
CA LYS A 36 0.77 9.78 26.99
C LYS A 36 0.37 10.71 25.83
N ASP A 37 1.34 11.32 25.17
CA ASP A 37 1.13 12.25 24.04
C ASP A 37 1.22 11.53 22.69
N THR A 38 1.51 10.24 22.72
CA THR A 38 1.56 9.34 21.56
C THR A 38 0.24 8.59 21.41
N LEU A 39 -0.28 8.50 20.19
CA LEU A 39 -1.37 7.58 19.81
C LEU A 39 -0.76 6.37 19.11
N THR A 40 -0.87 5.19 19.69
CA THR A 40 -0.45 3.94 19.06
C THR A 40 -1.62 3.30 18.33
N ILE A 41 -1.50 3.13 17.00
CA ILE A 41 -2.52 2.49 16.18
C ILE A 41 -2.05 1.06 15.86
N VAL A 42 -2.82 0.07 16.29
CA VAL A 42 -2.57 -1.34 15.98
C VAL A 42 -3.50 -1.79 14.85
N ILE A 43 -2.92 -2.43 13.83
CA ILE A 43 -3.66 -2.89 12.66
C ILE A 43 -3.57 -4.40 12.58
N SER A 44 -4.72 -5.07 12.58
CA SER A 44 -4.79 -6.53 12.48
C SER A 44 -6.09 -6.94 11.78
N GLN A 45 -6.04 -7.99 10.97
CA GLN A 45 -7.25 -8.58 10.39
C GLN A 45 -8.02 -9.37 11.44
N SER A 46 -7.37 -10.33 12.11
CA SER A 46 -8.01 -11.23 13.10
C SER A 46 -8.18 -10.57 14.47
N GLY A 47 -7.29 -9.64 14.83
CA GLY A 47 -7.21 -9.08 16.17
C GLY A 47 -6.71 -10.03 17.26
N GLU A 48 -6.11 -11.17 16.85
CA GLU A 48 -5.59 -12.21 17.76
C GLU A 48 -4.08 -12.45 17.57
N THR A 49 -3.42 -11.69 16.72
CA THR A 49 -1.98 -11.82 16.46
C THR A 49 -1.19 -11.50 17.73
N ALA A 50 -0.47 -12.48 18.26
CA ALA A 50 0.21 -12.39 19.55
C ALA A 50 1.18 -11.21 19.64
N ASP A 51 2.00 -10.97 18.59
CA ASP A 51 2.96 -9.87 18.58
C ASP A 51 2.26 -8.51 18.54
N THR A 52 1.20 -8.35 17.76
CA THR A 52 0.45 -7.10 17.68
C THR A 52 -0.25 -6.79 19.00
N LEU A 53 -0.81 -7.82 19.67
CA LEU A 53 -1.43 -7.67 20.99
C LEU A 53 -0.38 -7.30 22.06
N ALA A 54 0.79 -7.93 22.01
CA ALA A 54 1.86 -7.61 22.95
C ALA A 54 2.40 -6.18 22.73
N ALA A 55 2.56 -5.75 21.47
CA ALA A 55 2.93 -4.38 21.13
C ALA A 55 1.90 -3.35 21.65
N GLN A 56 0.60 -3.66 21.53
CA GLN A 56 -0.46 -2.82 22.10
C GLN A 56 -0.35 -2.69 23.62
N ARG A 57 -0.09 -3.81 24.32
CA ARG A 57 0.06 -3.84 25.77
C ARG A 57 1.30 -3.06 26.22
N GLU A 58 2.42 -3.22 25.52
CA GLU A 58 3.64 -2.45 25.76
C GLU A 58 3.39 -0.94 25.63
N ALA A 59 2.73 -0.51 24.56
CA ALA A 59 2.37 0.90 24.38
C ALA A 59 1.47 1.43 25.53
N LYS A 60 0.48 0.63 25.94
CA LYS A 60 -0.40 1.00 27.09
C LYS A 60 0.36 1.12 28.41
N GLN A 61 1.29 0.21 28.68
CA GLN A 61 2.13 0.27 29.91
C GLN A 61 2.97 1.54 29.95
N LYS A 62 3.41 2.05 28.79
CA LYS A 62 4.15 3.30 28.65
C LYS A 62 3.25 4.55 28.64
N GLY A 63 1.93 4.39 28.80
CA GLY A 63 0.97 5.48 28.90
C GLY A 63 0.35 5.92 27.57
N SER A 64 0.73 5.32 26.43
CA SER A 64 0.15 5.65 25.13
C SER A 64 -1.32 5.21 25.04
N LYS A 65 -2.17 6.05 24.46
CA LYS A 65 -3.51 5.63 24.07
C LYS A 65 -3.44 4.73 22.84
N THR A 66 -4.26 3.68 22.82
CA THR A 66 -4.26 2.72 21.70
C THR A 66 -5.58 2.77 20.91
N LEU A 67 -5.46 2.77 19.58
CA LEU A 67 -6.56 2.65 18.65
C LEU A 67 -6.38 1.36 17.85
N ALA A 68 -7.42 0.52 17.79
CA ALA A 68 -7.38 -0.69 16.97
C ALA A 68 -8.06 -0.47 15.61
N ILE A 69 -7.40 -0.86 14.52
CA ILE A 69 -8.03 -1.05 13.21
C ILE A 69 -8.10 -2.56 12.98
N CYS A 70 -9.31 -3.12 13.04
CA CYS A 70 -9.49 -4.57 13.06
C CYS A 70 -10.73 -4.99 12.27
N ASN A 71 -10.72 -6.22 11.73
CA ASN A 71 -11.87 -6.76 11.02
C ASN A 71 -12.80 -7.57 11.93
N VAL A 72 -12.25 -8.29 12.91
CA VAL A 72 -13.03 -9.16 13.80
C VAL A 72 -13.49 -8.38 15.03
N VAL A 73 -14.81 -8.22 15.13
CA VAL A 73 -15.47 -7.58 16.29
C VAL A 73 -15.28 -8.44 17.54
N GLY A 74 -14.93 -7.80 18.67
CA GLY A 74 -14.79 -8.48 19.95
C GLY A 74 -13.50 -9.31 20.10
N SER A 75 -12.56 -9.18 19.17
CA SER A 75 -11.22 -9.77 19.29
C SER A 75 -10.42 -9.16 20.44
N MET A 76 -9.33 -9.82 20.87
CA MET A 76 -8.50 -9.37 21.99
C MET A 76 -7.98 -7.94 21.81
N ILE A 77 -7.48 -7.62 20.62
CA ILE A 77 -6.98 -6.27 20.29
C ILE A 77 -8.09 -5.22 20.45
N THR A 78 -9.31 -5.51 19.97
CA THR A 78 -10.43 -4.56 20.05
C THR A 78 -10.93 -4.37 21.49
N ARG A 79 -10.91 -5.42 22.30
CA ARG A 79 -11.32 -5.33 23.72
C ARG A 79 -10.33 -4.54 24.59
N GLU A 80 -9.05 -4.58 24.22
CA GLU A 80 -7.99 -3.92 25.02
C GLU A 80 -7.66 -2.50 24.52
N ALA A 81 -8.12 -2.09 23.33
CA ALA A 81 -7.90 -0.76 22.80
C ALA A 81 -8.78 0.31 23.51
N ALA A 82 -8.30 1.54 23.54
CA ALA A 82 -9.10 2.69 23.99
C ALA A 82 -10.20 3.08 22.99
N GLY A 83 -10.03 2.73 21.72
CA GLY A 83 -11.00 2.91 20.64
C GLY A 83 -10.77 1.89 19.54
N THR A 84 -11.80 1.63 18.74
CA THR A 84 -11.74 0.64 17.66
C THR A 84 -12.44 1.15 16.41
N LEU A 85 -11.78 0.94 15.27
CA LEU A 85 -12.32 1.13 13.93
C LEU A 85 -12.42 -0.24 13.26
N ILE A 86 -13.64 -0.67 12.94
CA ILE A 86 -13.89 -1.95 12.27
C ILE A 86 -13.80 -1.76 10.75
N THR A 87 -13.09 -2.65 10.07
CA THR A 87 -12.88 -2.56 8.61
C THR A 87 -14.05 -3.08 7.80
N HIS A 88 -14.94 -3.88 8.40
CA HIS A 88 -16.12 -4.47 7.75
C HIS A 88 -15.79 -5.25 6.45
N ALA A 89 -14.60 -5.85 6.35
CA ALA A 89 -14.18 -6.60 5.17
C ALA A 89 -14.89 -7.95 5.01
N GLY A 90 -15.69 -8.37 6.00
CA GLY A 90 -16.26 -9.69 6.05
C GLY A 90 -15.18 -10.77 6.32
N PRO A 91 -15.52 -12.08 6.23
CA PRO A 91 -14.57 -13.15 6.45
C PRO A 91 -13.44 -13.11 5.40
N GLU A 92 -12.18 -13.10 5.82
CA GLU A 92 -11.02 -13.32 4.94
C GLU A 92 -10.78 -14.83 4.88
N ILE A 93 -10.99 -15.43 3.71
CA ILE A 93 -10.93 -16.91 3.54
C ILE A 93 -9.57 -17.32 2.98
N GLY A 94 -8.98 -16.50 2.10
CA GLY A 94 -7.66 -16.76 1.51
C GLY A 94 -6.53 -16.59 2.52
N VAL A 95 -5.46 -17.36 2.35
CA VAL A 95 -4.24 -17.22 3.15
C VAL A 95 -3.61 -15.85 2.90
N ALA A 96 -3.51 -15.44 1.63
CA ALA A 96 -3.05 -14.13 1.23
C ALA A 96 -4.16 -13.09 1.39
N SER A 97 -3.98 -12.11 2.28
CA SER A 97 -4.94 -11.05 2.53
C SER A 97 -5.09 -10.15 1.29
N THR A 98 -6.33 -9.91 0.86
CA THR A 98 -6.67 -9.04 -0.27
C THR A 98 -7.62 -7.93 0.14
N LYS A 99 -8.91 -8.25 0.33
CA LYS A 99 -9.94 -7.27 0.73
C LYS A 99 -9.68 -6.66 2.11
N ALA A 100 -9.10 -7.41 3.05
CA ALA A 100 -8.77 -6.86 4.35
C ALA A 100 -7.74 -5.73 4.24
N PHE A 101 -6.74 -5.86 3.36
CA PHE A 101 -5.77 -4.81 3.07
C PHE A 101 -6.44 -3.54 2.52
N THR A 102 -7.29 -3.67 1.49
CA THR A 102 -7.97 -2.51 0.89
C THR A 102 -8.95 -1.85 1.86
N CYS A 103 -9.63 -2.62 2.71
CA CYS A 103 -10.48 -2.08 3.77
C CYS A 103 -9.67 -1.36 4.87
N GLN A 104 -8.48 -1.87 5.23
CA GLN A 104 -7.57 -1.16 6.14
C GLN A 104 -7.12 0.18 5.55
N LEU A 105 -6.77 0.23 4.26
CA LEU A 105 -6.46 1.49 3.57
C LEU A 105 -7.64 2.46 3.60
N SER A 106 -8.87 1.97 3.40
CA SER A 106 -10.08 2.81 3.44
C SER A 106 -10.28 3.44 4.83
N VAL A 107 -10.10 2.66 5.89
CA VAL A 107 -10.20 3.17 7.28
C VAL A 107 -9.09 4.18 7.56
N LEU A 108 -7.86 3.91 7.11
CA LEU A 108 -6.71 4.80 7.32
C LEU A 108 -6.87 6.15 6.62
N VAL A 109 -7.41 6.19 5.40
CA VAL A 109 -7.66 7.47 4.71
C VAL A 109 -8.81 8.23 5.37
N CYS A 110 -9.87 7.55 5.83
CA CYS A 110 -10.93 8.19 6.64
C CYS A 110 -10.37 8.79 7.94
N LEU A 111 -9.52 8.05 8.64
CA LEU A 111 -8.85 8.53 9.85
C LEU A 111 -7.96 9.74 9.56
N ALA A 112 -7.19 9.71 8.47
CA ALA A 112 -6.33 10.82 8.07
C ALA A 112 -7.13 12.11 7.76
N ILE A 113 -8.29 11.97 7.08
CA ILE A 113 -9.21 13.09 6.81
C ILE A 113 -9.78 13.64 8.11
N ALA A 114 -10.32 12.77 8.98
CA ALA A 114 -10.91 13.17 10.26
C ALA A 114 -9.88 13.87 11.16
N ALA A 115 -8.66 13.32 11.24
CA ALA A 115 -7.56 13.94 12.00
C ALA A 115 -7.17 15.30 11.41
N GLY A 116 -7.10 15.44 10.09
CA GLY A 116 -6.80 16.70 9.41
C GLY A 116 -7.86 17.77 9.69
N ARG A 117 -9.12 17.39 9.70
CA ARG A 117 -10.24 18.29 10.09
C ARG A 117 -10.17 18.69 11.56
N ALA A 118 -10.01 17.72 12.46
CA ALA A 118 -9.93 17.98 13.89
C ALA A 118 -8.75 18.91 14.27
N ARG A 119 -7.66 18.86 13.50
CA ARG A 119 -6.49 19.72 13.68
C ARG A 119 -6.59 21.08 12.96
N GLY A 120 -7.64 21.31 12.21
CA GLY A 120 -7.80 22.55 11.41
C GLY A 120 -6.85 22.64 10.20
N VAL A 121 -6.23 21.55 9.79
CA VAL A 121 -5.32 21.49 8.62
C VAL A 121 -6.11 21.39 7.32
N LEU A 122 -7.21 20.66 7.32
CA LEU A 122 -8.11 20.54 6.19
C LEU A 122 -9.28 21.51 6.32
N SER A 123 -9.57 22.24 5.24
CA SER A 123 -10.80 23.02 5.12
C SER A 123 -12.02 22.09 4.96
N GLU A 124 -13.22 22.61 5.19
CA GLU A 124 -14.46 21.86 4.92
C GLU A 124 -14.62 21.53 3.43
N GLU A 125 -14.14 22.41 2.56
CA GLU A 125 -14.17 22.18 1.12
C GLU A 125 -13.22 21.04 0.71
N ASP A 126 -12.01 20.99 1.26
CA ASP A 126 -11.05 19.91 0.99
C ASP A 126 -11.57 18.58 1.52
N GLU A 127 -12.16 18.55 2.73
CA GLU A 127 -12.82 17.37 3.27
C GLU A 127 -13.90 16.85 2.31
N ARG A 128 -14.81 17.73 1.84
CA ARG A 128 -15.85 17.34 0.89
C ARG A 128 -15.29 16.76 -0.41
N LYS A 129 -14.21 17.33 -0.95
CA LYS A 129 -13.52 16.79 -2.14
C LYS A 129 -12.96 15.39 -1.89
N LEU A 130 -12.31 15.20 -0.74
CA LEU A 130 -11.72 13.91 -0.36
C LEU A 130 -12.80 12.84 -0.10
N VAL A 131 -13.88 13.19 0.59
CA VAL A 131 -15.01 12.28 0.84
C VAL A 131 -15.69 11.88 -0.48
N ARG A 132 -15.90 12.83 -1.41
CA ARG A 132 -16.44 12.50 -2.75
C ARG A 132 -15.52 11.51 -3.49
N ALA A 133 -14.20 11.73 -3.44
CA ALA A 133 -13.25 10.79 -4.05
C ALA A 133 -13.36 9.38 -3.43
N LEU A 134 -13.57 9.28 -2.12
CA LEU A 134 -13.77 7.98 -1.44
C LEU A 134 -15.08 7.30 -1.84
N VAL A 135 -16.17 8.04 -2.00
CA VAL A 135 -17.47 7.51 -2.45
C VAL A 135 -17.36 6.92 -3.87
N GLU A 136 -16.47 7.47 -4.71
CA GLU A 136 -16.23 6.97 -6.07
C GLU A 136 -15.33 5.71 -6.13
N VAL A 137 -14.64 5.36 -5.05
CA VAL A 137 -13.69 4.23 -5.03
C VAL A 137 -14.32 2.91 -5.50
N PRO A 138 -15.53 2.50 -5.09
CA PRO A 138 -16.11 1.23 -5.57
C PRO A 138 -16.29 1.20 -7.10
N ARG A 139 -16.71 2.32 -7.70
CA ARG A 139 -16.81 2.44 -9.16
C ARG A 139 -15.43 2.35 -9.83
N LEU A 140 -14.45 3.07 -9.29
CA LEU A 140 -13.07 3.05 -9.80
C LEU A 140 -12.43 1.67 -9.68
N MET A 141 -12.69 0.94 -8.59
CA MET A 141 -12.24 -0.44 -8.42
C MET A 141 -12.87 -1.37 -9.47
N SER A 142 -14.18 -1.23 -9.71
CA SER A 142 -14.86 -2.01 -10.75
C SER A 142 -14.31 -1.70 -12.15
N GLU A 143 -13.91 -0.48 -12.40
CA GLU A 143 -13.27 -0.07 -13.64
C GLU A 143 -11.84 -0.65 -13.74
N ALA A 144 -11.07 -0.61 -12.66
CA ALA A 144 -9.73 -1.17 -12.59
C ALA A 144 -9.69 -2.69 -12.85
N LEU A 145 -10.74 -3.43 -12.47
CA LEU A 145 -10.85 -4.86 -12.78
C LEU A 145 -10.87 -5.18 -14.28
N ARG A 146 -11.18 -4.21 -15.14
CA ARG A 146 -11.16 -4.42 -16.60
C ARG A 146 -9.78 -4.74 -17.17
N VAL A 147 -8.71 -4.52 -16.42
CA VAL A 147 -7.36 -4.92 -16.82
C VAL A 147 -7.10 -6.42 -16.67
N GLU A 148 -8.02 -7.16 -16.05
CA GLU A 148 -7.85 -8.58 -15.72
C GLU A 148 -7.38 -9.45 -16.91
N PRO A 149 -7.93 -9.35 -18.15
CA PRO A 149 -7.43 -10.13 -19.27
C PRO A 149 -5.97 -9.83 -19.64
N GLN A 150 -5.54 -8.57 -19.47
CA GLN A 150 -4.15 -8.17 -19.71
C GLN A 150 -3.24 -8.70 -18.60
N VAL A 151 -3.73 -8.69 -17.37
CA VAL A 151 -3.00 -9.23 -16.20
C VAL A 151 -2.85 -10.74 -16.33
N GLU A 152 -3.89 -11.48 -16.74
CA GLU A 152 -3.81 -12.92 -16.97
C GLU A 152 -2.74 -13.27 -18.02
N ALA A 153 -2.70 -12.52 -19.13
CA ALA A 153 -1.67 -12.71 -20.15
C ALA A 153 -0.25 -12.42 -19.60
N LEU A 154 -0.09 -11.34 -18.83
CA LEU A 154 1.15 -10.97 -18.17
C LEU A 154 1.59 -12.03 -17.16
N ALA A 155 0.68 -12.53 -16.33
CA ALA A 155 0.97 -13.51 -15.29
C ALA A 155 1.53 -14.83 -15.88
N ARG A 156 1.05 -15.26 -17.05
CA ARG A 156 1.60 -16.42 -17.78
C ARG A 156 3.07 -16.24 -18.17
N ASP A 157 3.49 -15.01 -18.43
CA ASP A 157 4.89 -14.71 -18.73
C ASP A 157 5.72 -14.58 -17.45
N LEU A 158 5.17 -13.95 -16.41
CA LEU A 158 5.81 -13.84 -15.09
C LEU A 158 6.03 -15.22 -14.44
N ALA A 159 5.12 -16.18 -14.65
CA ALA A 159 5.25 -17.56 -14.15
C ALA A 159 6.53 -18.28 -14.66
N LYS A 160 7.15 -17.77 -15.74
CA LYS A 160 8.41 -18.30 -16.27
C LYS A 160 9.64 -17.64 -15.62
N SER A 161 9.43 -16.57 -14.85
CA SER A 161 10.50 -15.80 -14.23
C SER A 161 10.86 -16.38 -12.87
N ARG A 162 12.12 -16.32 -12.50
CA ARG A 162 12.59 -16.73 -11.19
C ARG A 162 12.41 -15.63 -10.15
N ASP A 163 12.64 -14.40 -10.58
CA ASP A 163 12.67 -13.21 -9.73
C ASP A 163 11.84 -12.10 -10.39
N VAL A 164 11.19 -11.26 -9.58
CA VAL A 164 10.41 -10.09 -10.02
C VAL A 164 10.67 -8.91 -9.08
N LEU A 165 10.94 -7.74 -9.64
CA LEU A 165 11.05 -6.52 -8.85
C LEU A 165 9.79 -5.67 -8.97
N TYR A 166 9.42 -5.03 -7.87
CA TYR A 166 8.35 -4.04 -7.82
C TYR A 166 8.92 -2.69 -7.41
N LEU A 167 8.59 -1.63 -8.13
CA LEU A 167 9.04 -0.28 -7.85
C LEU A 167 7.86 0.68 -7.64
N GLY A 168 7.99 1.59 -6.68
CA GLY A 168 7.02 2.65 -6.44
C GLY A 168 7.63 3.82 -5.68
N ARG A 169 6.95 4.98 -5.71
CA ARG A 169 7.30 6.16 -4.92
C ARG A 169 6.11 6.66 -4.12
N GLY A 170 6.37 7.33 -2.99
CA GLY A 170 5.31 7.84 -2.13
C GLY A 170 4.36 6.71 -1.70
N THR A 171 3.06 6.90 -1.87
CA THR A 171 2.05 5.88 -1.56
C THR A 171 2.09 4.65 -2.48
N ALA A 172 2.74 4.73 -3.64
CA ALA A 172 2.95 3.58 -4.51
C ALA A 172 4.07 2.64 -4.02
N TYR A 173 4.98 3.10 -3.15
CA TYR A 173 6.00 2.23 -2.56
C TYR A 173 5.41 1.13 -1.66
N PRO A 174 4.51 1.43 -0.71
CA PRO A 174 3.81 0.37 0.03
C PRO A 174 3.04 -0.62 -0.85
N LEU A 175 2.51 -0.17 -2.00
CA LEU A 175 1.85 -1.05 -2.96
C LEU A 175 2.84 -1.96 -3.70
N ALA A 176 4.04 -1.45 -3.99
CA ALA A 176 5.13 -2.28 -4.54
C ALA A 176 5.53 -3.39 -3.56
N LEU A 177 5.65 -3.07 -2.27
CA LEU A 177 5.90 -4.05 -1.23
C LEU A 177 4.76 -5.08 -1.11
N GLU A 178 3.51 -4.63 -1.16
CA GLU A 178 2.33 -5.50 -1.08
C GLU A 178 2.25 -6.42 -2.30
N GLY A 179 2.49 -5.91 -3.52
CA GLY A 179 2.52 -6.72 -4.73
C GLY A 179 3.59 -7.80 -4.68
N ALA A 180 4.79 -7.44 -4.24
CA ALA A 180 5.89 -8.39 -4.05
C ALA A 180 5.53 -9.46 -3.01
N LEU A 181 4.89 -9.06 -1.90
CA LEU A 181 4.41 -10.00 -0.88
C LEU A 181 3.37 -10.96 -1.46
N LYS A 182 2.35 -10.46 -2.15
CA LYS A 182 1.29 -11.30 -2.74
C LYS A 182 1.86 -12.29 -3.74
N LEU A 183 2.78 -11.85 -4.59
CA LEU A 183 3.42 -12.74 -5.56
C LEU A 183 4.20 -13.86 -4.87
N LYS A 184 4.98 -13.55 -3.84
CA LYS A 184 5.72 -14.56 -3.04
C LYS A 184 4.78 -15.57 -2.35
N GLU A 185 3.71 -15.08 -1.72
CA GLU A 185 2.80 -15.91 -0.95
C GLU A 185 2.04 -16.93 -1.82
N ILE A 186 1.70 -16.56 -3.05
CA ILE A 186 0.79 -17.34 -3.89
C ILE A 186 1.57 -18.17 -4.92
N SER A 187 2.55 -17.57 -5.61
CA SER A 187 3.28 -18.19 -6.72
C SER A 187 4.62 -18.81 -6.35
N TYR A 188 5.17 -18.48 -5.16
CA TYR A 188 6.52 -18.84 -4.72
C TYR A 188 7.65 -18.22 -5.57
N ILE A 189 7.34 -17.31 -6.51
CA ILE A 189 8.32 -16.53 -7.23
C ILE A 189 8.99 -15.56 -6.24
N HIS A 190 10.31 -15.49 -6.26
CA HIS A 190 11.01 -14.49 -5.44
C HIS A 190 10.68 -13.09 -5.95
N ALA A 191 10.09 -12.27 -5.11
CA ALA A 191 9.71 -10.91 -5.46
C ALA A 191 10.06 -9.92 -4.36
N GLU A 192 10.60 -8.77 -4.74
CA GLU A 192 10.97 -7.70 -3.83
C GLU A 192 10.42 -6.37 -4.28
N GLY A 193 9.99 -5.55 -3.29
CA GLY A 193 9.51 -4.19 -3.52
C GLY A 193 10.53 -3.16 -3.05
N TYR A 194 10.77 -2.13 -3.86
CA TYR A 194 11.70 -1.07 -3.51
C TYR A 194 11.09 0.31 -3.72
N ALA A 195 11.50 1.26 -2.90
CA ALA A 195 11.34 2.66 -3.25
C ALA A 195 12.17 2.93 -4.51
N ALA A 196 11.53 3.38 -5.59
CA ALA A 196 12.19 3.48 -6.89
C ALA A 196 13.47 4.35 -6.88
N GLY A 197 13.54 5.33 -5.95
CA GLY A 197 14.72 6.15 -5.76
C GLY A 197 15.94 5.40 -5.22
N GLU A 198 15.70 4.28 -4.52
CA GLU A 198 16.76 3.45 -3.93
C GLU A 198 17.30 2.37 -4.88
N LEU A 199 16.75 2.32 -6.11
CA LEU A 199 17.18 1.35 -7.12
C LEU A 199 18.71 1.33 -7.34
N LYS A 200 19.34 2.51 -7.35
CA LYS A 200 20.80 2.65 -7.55
C LYS A 200 21.65 2.13 -6.41
N HIS A 201 21.07 1.95 -5.22
CA HIS A 201 21.78 1.56 -4.01
C HIS A 201 21.84 0.04 -3.80
N GLY A 202 21.91 -0.73 -4.90
CA GLY A 202 22.06 -2.19 -4.87
C GLY A 202 21.15 -2.91 -5.86
N PRO A 203 19.80 -2.76 -5.77
CA PRO A 203 18.87 -3.54 -6.57
C PRO A 203 19.07 -3.45 -8.09
N ILE A 204 19.62 -2.36 -8.59
CA ILE A 204 19.94 -2.18 -10.00
C ILE A 204 20.92 -3.24 -10.54
N ALA A 205 21.72 -3.84 -9.67
CA ALA A 205 22.66 -4.91 -10.05
C ALA A 205 21.94 -6.21 -10.45
N LEU A 206 20.69 -6.40 -10.01
CA LEU A 206 19.87 -7.58 -10.30
C LEU A 206 19.16 -7.47 -11.64
N ILE A 207 19.16 -6.29 -12.28
CA ILE A 207 18.39 -6.03 -13.50
C ILE A 207 19.17 -6.45 -14.71
N ASP A 208 18.57 -7.34 -15.49
CA ASP A 208 19.01 -7.80 -16.79
C ASP A 208 17.81 -8.04 -17.73
N GLU A 209 18.05 -8.60 -18.91
CA GLU A 209 17.04 -8.87 -19.94
C GLU A 209 15.99 -9.94 -19.52
N THR A 210 16.25 -10.68 -18.45
CA THR A 210 15.36 -11.72 -17.93
C THR A 210 14.48 -11.21 -16.79
N MET A 211 14.84 -10.08 -16.18
CA MET A 211 14.19 -9.53 -14.98
C MET A 211 12.94 -8.71 -15.32
N PRO A 212 11.73 -9.15 -14.97
CA PRO A 212 10.55 -8.31 -14.99
C PRO A 212 10.60 -7.29 -13.85
N VAL A 213 10.29 -6.04 -14.17
CA VAL A 213 10.20 -4.94 -13.21
C VAL A 213 8.83 -4.30 -13.31
N ILE A 214 8.00 -4.49 -12.29
CA ILE A 214 6.65 -3.92 -12.20
C ILE A 214 6.76 -2.54 -11.55
N VAL A 215 6.42 -1.51 -12.30
CA VAL A 215 6.53 -0.11 -11.85
C VAL A 215 5.15 0.46 -11.62
N ILE A 216 4.84 0.80 -10.37
CA ILE A 216 3.58 1.43 -9.97
C ILE A 216 3.80 2.94 -10.01
N ALA A 217 3.27 3.60 -11.02
CA ALA A 217 3.53 5.01 -11.33
C ALA A 217 2.25 5.75 -11.71
N PRO A 218 1.35 6.06 -10.76
CA PRO A 218 0.23 6.96 -11.02
C PRO A 218 0.76 8.32 -11.46
N PHE A 219 0.02 9.01 -12.34
CA PHE A 219 0.40 10.36 -12.76
C PHE A 219 0.19 11.37 -11.63
N ASP A 220 1.20 11.51 -10.80
CA ASP A 220 1.23 12.39 -9.64
C ASP A 220 2.51 13.25 -9.61
N ARG A 221 2.71 14.00 -8.53
CA ARG A 221 3.87 14.90 -8.35
C ARG A 221 5.25 14.22 -8.42
N VAL A 222 5.33 12.91 -8.30
CA VAL A 222 6.58 12.13 -8.32
C VAL A 222 6.69 11.24 -9.57
N PHE A 223 5.73 11.34 -10.49
CA PHE A 223 5.70 10.56 -11.73
C PHE A 223 6.99 10.69 -12.52
N ASP A 224 7.46 11.92 -12.83
CA ASP A 224 8.69 12.15 -13.60
C ASP A 224 9.93 11.51 -12.95
N LYS A 225 9.96 11.49 -11.59
CA LYS A 225 11.03 10.84 -10.85
C LYS A 225 10.97 9.32 -10.98
N THR A 226 9.77 8.75 -11.05
CA THR A 226 9.57 7.33 -11.28
C THR A 226 9.94 6.96 -12.71
N VAL A 227 9.56 7.77 -13.70
CA VAL A 227 9.96 7.59 -15.10
C VAL A 227 11.49 7.62 -15.25
N SER A 228 12.17 8.53 -14.56
CA SER A 228 13.66 8.54 -14.54
C SER A 228 14.23 7.22 -14.02
N ASN A 229 13.63 6.58 -13.01
CA ASN A 229 14.08 5.25 -12.57
C ASN A 229 13.72 4.15 -13.59
N MET A 230 12.62 4.27 -14.33
CA MET A 230 12.31 3.36 -15.43
C MET A 230 13.38 3.43 -16.53
N GLN A 231 13.92 4.62 -16.83
CA GLN A 231 15.04 4.77 -17.79
C GLN A 231 16.27 4.00 -17.34
N GLU A 232 16.55 3.95 -16.04
CA GLU A 232 17.66 3.18 -15.46
C GLU A 232 17.45 1.67 -15.62
N VAL A 233 16.20 1.19 -15.43
CA VAL A 233 15.80 -0.20 -15.69
C VAL A 233 15.97 -0.54 -17.16
N ALA A 234 15.44 0.30 -18.05
CA ALA A 234 15.51 0.11 -19.50
C ALA A 234 16.95 0.08 -20.02
N ALA A 235 17.83 0.94 -19.49
CA ALA A 235 19.23 0.97 -19.86
C ALA A 235 19.99 -0.33 -19.52
N ARG A 236 19.42 -1.18 -18.66
CA ARG A 236 19.95 -2.51 -18.32
C ARG A 236 19.22 -3.66 -19.00
N GLY A 237 18.28 -3.36 -19.88
CA GLY A 237 17.47 -4.35 -20.59
C GLY A 237 16.31 -4.94 -19.80
N GLY A 238 16.02 -4.45 -18.58
CA GLY A 238 14.94 -4.96 -17.76
C GLY A 238 13.56 -4.82 -18.42
N LYS A 239 12.70 -5.83 -18.24
CA LYS A 239 11.36 -5.89 -18.82
C LYS A 239 10.38 -5.08 -17.96
N ILE A 240 9.99 -3.90 -18.41
CA ILE A 240 9.14 -2.99 -17.65
C ILE A 240 7.67 -3.31 -17.85
N VAL A 241 6.96 -3.57 -16.74
CA VAL A 241 5.50 -3.55 -16.66
C VAL A 241 5.08 -2.28 -15.97
N LEU A 242 4.41 -1.38 -16.68
CA LEU A 242 3.97 -0.09 -16.16
C LEU A 242 2.52 -0.15 -15.72
N VAL A 243 2.25 0.15 -14.45
CA VAL A 243 0.90 0.34 -13.90
C VAL A 243 0.68 1.82 -13.70
N THR A 244 -0.16 2.43 -14.52
CA THR A 244 -0.36 3.88 -14.55
C THR A 244 -1.76 4.22 -15.10
N ASP A 245 -2.16 5.49 -15.03
CA ASP A 245 -3.36 6.03 -15.68
C ASP A 245 -3.08 6.44 -17.15
N PRO A 246 -4.13 6.79 -17.94
CA PRO A 246 -3.96 7.14 -19.35
C PRO A 246 -3.02 8.31 -19.59
N LYS A 247 -2.97 9.27 -18.65
CA LYS A 247 -2.08 10.41 -18.74
C LYS A 247 -0.62 9.99 -18.51
N GLY A 248 -0.38 9.17 -17.49
CA GLY A 248 0.94 8.59 -17.23
C GLY A 248 1.42 7.71 -18.38
N ALA A 249 0.53 6.90 -18.98
CA ALA A 249 0.88 6.10 -20.16
C ALA A 249 1.31 6.94 -21.35
N LYS A 250 0.69 8.12 -21.56
CA LYS A 250 1.04 9.05 -22.62
C LYS A 250 2.36 9.81 -22.35
N GLU A 251 2.58 10.20 -21.11
CA GLU A 251 3.74 11.01 -20.70
C GLU A 251 4.99 10.15 -20.42
N ALA A 252 4.85 8.84 -20.27
CA ALA A 252 5.99 7.95 -20.07
C ALA A 252 6.91 7.96 -21.30
N THR A 253 8.15 8.40 -21.10
CA THR A 253 9.18 8.49 -22.15
C THR A 253 9.95 7.19 -22.36
N VAL A 254 9.63 6.16 -21.57
CA VAL A 254 10.26 4.84 -21.60
C VAL A 254 9.28 3.82 -22.15
N GLN A 255 9.74 3.04 -23.12
CA GLN A 255 8.91 1.95 -23.63
C GLN A 255 8.77 0.85 -22.57
N SER A 256 7.53 0.52 -22.22
CA SER A 256 7.19 -0.63 -21.38
C SER A 256 6.85 -1.84 -22.24
N THR A 257 7.13 -3.03 -21.71
CA THR A 257 6.72 -4.30 -22.34
C THR A 257 5.19 -4.45 -22.27
N THR A 258 4.61 -4.04 -21.14
CA THR A 258 3.16 -4.05 -20.91
C THR A 258 2.77 -2.81 -20.12
N THR A 259 1.66 -2.17 -20.48
CA THR A 259 1.07 -1.08 -19.72
C THR A 259 -0.32 -1.48 -19.23
N LEU A 260 -0.51 -1.53 -17.90
CA LEU A 260 -1.80 -1.72 -17.25
C LEU A 260 -2.41 -0.35 -16.95
N SER A 261 -3.46 0.02 -17.70
CA SER A 261 -4.06 1.35 -17.58
C SER A 261 -5.14 1.38 -16.51
N MET A 262 -4.90 2.16 -15.47
CA MET A 262 -5.84 2.40 -14.37
C MET A 262 -6.74 3.60 -14.66
N PRO A 263 -7.94 3.68 -14.07
CA PRO A 263 -8.78 4.86 -14.20
C PRO A 263 -8.11 6.10 -13.62
N GLU A 264 -8.42 7.26 -14.17
CA GLU A 264 -7.99 8.55 -13.60
C GLU A 264 -8.70 8.81 -12.26
N MET A 265 -7.94 9.25 -11.26
CA MET A 265 -8.46 9.49 -9.91
C MET A 265 -7.60 10.45 -9.11
N PRO A 266 -8.14 11.08 -8.06
CA PRO A 266 -7.35 11.84 -7.10
C PRO A 266 -6.31 10.96 -6.39
N SER A 267 -5.08 11.47 -6.24
CA SER A 267 -3.94 10.72 -5.66
C SER A 267 -4.18 10.17 -4.25
N THR A 268 -5.15 10.71 -3.51
CA THR A 268 -5.48 10.23 -2.16
C THR A 268 -6.11 8.85 -2.16
N VAL A 269 -6.87 8.50 -3.21
CA VAL A 269 -7.54 7.20 -3.33
C VAL A 269 -6.77 6.20 -4.20
N THR A 270 -5.71 6.64 -4.85
CA THR A 270 -4.84 5.79 -5.67
C THR A 270 -4.42 4.49 -4.97
N PRO A 271 -3.98 4.48 -3.69
CA PRO A 271 -3.57 3.24 -3.04
C PRO A 271 -4.65 2.17 -2.95
N LEU A 272 -5.93 2.57 -2.85
CA LEU A 272 -7.05 1.64 -2.79
C LEU A 272 -7.27 0.95 -4.14
N VAL A 273 -7.19 1.70 -5.23
CA VAL A 273 -7.53 1.21 -6.59
C VAL A 273 -6.32 0.50 -7.22
N TYR A 274 -5.12 1.02 -7.04
CA TYR A 274 -3.89 0.40 -7.56
C TYR A 274 -3.49 -0.89 -6.80
N ALA A 275 -4.13 -1.20 -5.67
CA ALA A 275 -4.05 -2.52 -5.05
C ALA A 275 -4.63 -3.63 -5.95
N ILE A 276 -5.59 -3.31 -6.82
CA ILE A 276 -6.25 -4.30 -7.69
C ILE A 276 -5.27 -4.99 -8.65
N PRO A 277 -4.53 -4.29 -9.52
CA PRO A 277 -3.64 -4.96 -10.46
C PRO A 277 -2.55 -5.77 -9.76
N VAL A 278 -2.00 -5.33 -8.63
CA VAL A 278 -0.96 -6.09 -7.93
C VAL A 278 -1.50 -7.36 -7.27
N GLN A 279 -2.75 -7.36 -6.85
CA GLN A 279 -3.44 -8.55 -6.36
C GLN A 279 -3.79 -9.51 -7.49
N LEU A 280 -4.29 -9.00 -8.62
CA LEU A 280 -4.61 -9.80 -9.80
C LEU A 280 -3.37 -10.48 -10.41
N ILE A 281 -2.22 -9.79 -10.45
CA ILE A 281 -0.95 -10.38 -10.92
C ILE A 281 -0.57 -11.62 -10.11
N ALA A 282 -0.80 -11.60 -8.82
CA ALA A 282 -0.48 -12.74 -7.96
C ALA A 282 -1.57 -13.84 -8.01
N TYR A 283 -2.81 -13.48 -8.34
CA TYR A 283 -3.94 -14.41 -8.45
C TYR A 283 -3.86 -15.30 -9.70
N HIS A 284 -3.50 -14.74 -10.85
CA HIS A 284 -3.36 -15.46 -12.12
C HIS A 284 -1.99 -16.14 -12.27
#